data_e999419420d6aa0d3280906f527a330a
#
_entry.id   e999419420d6aa0d3280906f527a330a
#
_cell.length_a   1.000
_cell.length_b   1.000
_cell.length_c   1.000
_cell.angle_alpha   90.00
_cell.angle_beta   90.00
_cell.angle_gamma   90.00
#
_symmetry.space_group_name_H-M   'P 1'
#
loop_
_entity.id
_entity.type
_entity.pdbx_description
1 polymer ?
#
loop_
_entity_poly.entity_id
_entity_poly.type
_entity_poly.pdbx_seq_one_letter_code
_entity_poly.pdbx_strand_id
1 'polypeptide(L)'
;ADASGKGGKNNFRTLDEIKKSGTINIGVFSDKNPFGYVDENGEYQGYDIYFGNRLAKDLGVKINYVSTEAANRVEYLETGKVDLILANFTVTPERAEAVDFALPYMNVGLGVISPENNKIDSLDNWNPNDEMIIISGTTAEPYMIKNYPNIKLQKYDTYANAKNALLNGSGKAWVNDNTEVLAFAKSNPGYVVGIDDLGVKDTIAPAV
;
A
#
# COMPACT_ATOMS: atom_id res chain seq x y z
N ALA A 1 6.04 36.75 -21.90
CA ALA A 1 6.44 35.58 -22.69
C ALA A 1 5.50 34.42 -22.33
N ASP A 2 4.58 34.13 -23.22
CA ASP A 2 3.61 33.04 -23.15
C ASP A 2 4.33 31.68 -23.12
N ALA A 3 4.15 30.93 -22.04
CA ALA A 3 4.39 29.51 -22.04
C ALA A 3 3.06 28.79 -22.31
N SER A 4 2.71 28.64 -23.58
CA SER A 4 1.66 27.73 -24.02
C SER A 4 2.11 26.30 -23.85
N GLY A 5 1.94 25.75 -22.64
CA GLY A 5 2.08 24.33 -22.37
C GLY A 5 0.91 23.57 -22.99
N LYS A 6 1.20 22.58 -23.78
CA LYS A 6 0.27 21.65 -24.44
C LYS A 6 -0.72 21.10 -23.43
N GLY A 7 -2.01 21.42 -23.61
CA GLY A 7 -3.09 20.93 -22.79
C GLY A 7 -3.32 19.43 -22.97
N GLY A 8 -2.72 18.64 -22.11
CA GLY A 8 -3.30 17.35 -21.76
C GLY A 8 -4.54 17.65 -20.91
N LYS A 9 -5.68 17.04 -21.21
CA LYS A 9 -6.83 17.11 -20.33
C LYS A 9 -6.42 16.51 -18.99
N ASN A 10 -6.23 17.37 -17.98
CA ASN A 10 -6.08 16.93 -16.61
C ASN A 10 -7.38 16.24 -16.22
N ASN A 11 -7.34 14.96 -15.93
CA ASN A 11 -8.51 14.18 -15.56
C ASN A 11 -8.87 14.32 -14.07
N PHE A 12 -8.04 15.01 -13.29
CA PHE A 12 -8.28 15.22 -11.86
C PHE A 12 -9.12 16.47 -11.60
N ARG A 13 -9.88 16.42 -10.51
CA ARG A 13 -10.73 17.50 -10.06
C ARG A 13 -10.02 18.39 -9.07
N THR A 14 -10.26 19.69 -9.13
CA THR A 14 -9.81 20.64 -8.11
C THR A 14 -10.64 20.49 -6.83
N LEU A 15 -10.13 21.04 -5.72
CA LEU A 15 -10.86 21.05 -4.45
C LEU A 15 -12.23 21.74 -4.57
N ASP A 16 -12.32 22.82 -5.34
CA ASP A 16 -13.59 23.53 -5.56
C ASP A 16 -14.57 22.67 -6.36
N GLU A 17 -14.11 21.93 -7.36
CA GLU A 17 -14.94 21.00 -8.13
C GLU A 17 -15.44 19.86 -7.24
N ILE A 18 -14.60 19.30 -6.36
CA ILE A 18 -15.00 18.27 -5.39
C ILE A 18 -16.08 18.80 -4.46
N LYS A 19 -15.87 19.98 -3.84
CA LYS A 19 -16.85 20.62 -2.95
C LYS A 19 -18.17 20.90 -3.66
N LYS A 20 -18.11 21.41 -4.89
CA LYS A 20 -19.28 21.71 -5.71
C LYS A 20 -20.05 20.44 -6.10
N SER A 21 -19.37 19.34 -6.36
CA SER A 21 -20.00 18.05 -6.67
C SER A 21 -20.68 17.42 -5.46
N GLY A 22 -20.23 17.75 -4.25
CA GLY A 22 -20.73 17.18 -3.00
C GLY A 22 -20.19 15.77 -2.68
N THR A 23 -19.23 15.26 -3.47
CA THR A 23 -18.67 13.90 -3.29
C THR A 23 -17.18 13.90 -3.57
N ILE A 24 -16.41 13.19 -2.73
CA ILE A 24 -14.99 12.88 -2.95
C ILE A 24 -14.80 11.39 -3.18
N ASN A 25 -13.99 11.02 -4.18
CA ASN A 25 -13.62 9.65 -4.47
C ASN A 25 -12.27 9.37 -3.84
N ILE A 26 -12.19 8.41 -2.92
CA ILE A 26 -10.99 8.06 -2.18
C ILE A 26 -10.62 6.60 -2.46
N GLY A 27 -9.41 6.39 -2.98
CA GLY A 27 -8.83 5.07 -3.17
C GLY A 27 -8.26 4.54 -1.85
N VAL A 28 -8.72 3.37 -1.44
CA VAL A 28 -8.32 2.69 -0.20
C VAL A 28 -8.12 1.20 -0.47
N PHE A 29 -7.36 0.54 0.38
CA PHE A 29 -7.36 -0.93 0.40
C PHE A 29 -8.66 -1.47 0.97
N SER A 30 -9.07 -2.63 0.49
CA SER A 30 -10.24 -3.38 0.98
C SER A 30 -9.87 -4.68 1.70
N ASP A 31 -8.58 -5.03 1.72
CA ASP A 31 -8.06 -6.32 2.19
C ASP A 31 -6.80 -6.20 3.05
N LYS A 32 -6.52 -5.00 3.58
CA LYS A 32 -5.33 -4.68 4.38
C LYS A 32 -5.71 -4.25 5.80
N ASN A 33 -6.21 -5.17 6.60
CA ASN A 33 -6.50 -4.92 8.02
C ASN A 33 -5.16 -4.73 8.79
N PRO A 34 -5.00 -3.69 9.63
CA PRO A 34 -6.01 -2.77 10.16
C PRO A 34 -6.10 -1.42 9.41
N PHE A 35 -5.47 -1.26 8.26
CA PHE A 35 -5.36 0.03 7.57
C PHE A 35 -6.59 0.35 6.71
N GLY A 36 -6.91 -0.52 5.77
CA GLY A 36 -8.13 -0.43 4.95
C GLY A 36 -8.64 -1.84 4.65
N TYR A 37 -9.84 -2.13 5.05
CA TYR A 37 -10.48 -3.43 4.85
C TYR A 37 -11.99 -3.31 4.83
N VAL A 38 -12.63 -4.33 4.30
CA VAL A 38 -14.09 -4.46 4.32
C VAL A 38 -14.46 -5.51 5.36
N ASP A 39 -15.38 -5.16 6.24
CA ASP A 39 -15.87 -6.05 7.29
C ASP A 39 -16.91 -7.06 6.76
N GLU A 40 -17.41 -7.94 7.63
CA GLU A 40 -18.41 -8.95 7.29
C GLU A 40 -19.76 -8.39 6.82
N ASN A 41 -20.02 -7.11 7.11
CA ASN A 41 -21.24 -6.41 6.66
C ASN A 41 -21.03 -5.68 5.32
N GLY A 42 -19.85 -5.76 4.72
CA GLY A 42 -19.49 -5.05 3.51
C GLY A 42 -19.11 -3.58 3.72
N GLU A 43 -18.89 -3.17 4.97
CA GLU A 43 -18.53 -1.79 5.32
C GLU A 43 -17.01 -1.60 5.34
N TYR A 44 -16.54 -0.49 4.78
CA TYR A 44 -15.14 -0.11 4.87
C TYR A 44 -14.76 0.28 6.28
N GLN A 45 -13.66 -0.28 6.77
CA GLN A 45 -13.12 -0.10 8.11
C GLN A 45 -11.62 0.14 8.06
N GLY A 46 -11.07 0.67 9.15
CA GLY A 46 -9.64 0.78 9.36
C GLY A 46 -9.12 2.20 9.49
N TYR A 47 -7.82 2.27 9.64
CA TYR A 47 -7.10 3.52 9.91
C TYR A 47 -7.27 4.56 8.79
N ASP A 48 -7.11 4.14 7.54
CA ASP A 48 -7.26 5.02 6.37
C ASP A 48 -8.73 5.47 6.20
N ILE A 49 -9.68 4.61 6.55
CA ILE A 49 -11.10 4.93 6.49
C ILE A 49 -11.47 5.99 7.53
N TYR A 50 -10.90 5.89 8.73
CA TYR A 50 -11.09 6.92 9.75
C TYR A 50 -10.63 8.30 9.25
N PHE A 51 -9.44 8.37 8.65
CA PHE A 51 -8.94 9.62 8.06
C PHE A 51 -9.82 10.12 6.91
N GLY A 52 -10.24 9.24 6.02
CA GLY A 52 -11.13 9.60 4.91
C GLY A 52 -12.46 10.17 5.40
N ASN A 53 -13.08 9.53 6.37
CA ASN A 53 -14.34 9.99 6.97
C ASN A 53 -14.17 11.38 7.61
N ARG A 54 -13.06 11.58 8.33
CA ARG A 54 -12.76 12.88 8.93
C ARG A 54 -12.56 13.97 7.90
N LEU A 55 -11.79 13.70 6.85
CA LEU A 55 -11.56 14.63 5.75
C LEU A 55 -12.87 15.05 5.07
N ALA A 56 -13.71 14.08 4.72
CA ALA A 56 -14.99 14.37 4.06
C ALA A 56 -15.91 15.19 4.94
N LYS A 57 -15.95 14.93 6.24
CA LYS A 57 -16.70 15.73 7.21
C LYS A 57 -16.20 17.17 7.24
N ASP A 58 -14.89 17.38 7.28
CA ASP A 58 -14.28 18.71 7.31
C ASP A 58 -14.51 19.48 5.99
N LEU A 59 -14.57 18.78 4.85
CA LEU A 59 -14.90 19.35 3.55
C LEU A 59 -16.40 19.53 3.30
N GLY A 60 -17.25 18.93 4.12
CA GLY A 60 -18.71 18.95 3.93
C GLY A 60 -19.20 18.16 2.71
N VAL A 61 -18.52 17.07 2.35
CA VAL A 61 -18.84 16.21 1.21
C VAL A 61 -19.10 14.78 1.64
N LYS A 62 -19.77 14.01 0.78
CA LYS A 62 -19.91 12.55 0.92
C LYS A 62 -18.67 11.84 0.37
N ILE A 63 -18.42 10.62 0.83
CA ILE A 63 -17.32 9.78 0.34
C ILE A 63 -17.85 8.68 -0.56
N ASN A 64 -17.12 8.44 -1.65
CA ASN A 64 -17.17 7.22 -2.41
C ASN A 64 -15.81 6.53 -2.27
N TYR A 65 -15.74 5.44 -1.51
CA TYR A 65 -14.53 4.62 -1.41
C TYR A 65 -14.38 3.73 -2.63
N VAL A 66 -13.19 3.73 -3.19
CA VAL A 66 -12.81 2.90 -4.34
C VAL A 66 -11.76 1.90 -3.89
N SER A 67 -12.09 0.61 -3.97
CA SER A 67 -11.14 -0.46 -3.68
C SER A 67 -9.96 -0.37 -4.66
N THR A 68 -8.76 -0.32 -4.12
CA THR A 68 -7.54 -0.05 -4.89
C THR A 68 -6.50 -1.12 -4.58
N GLU A 69 -5.85 -1.64 -5.60
CA GLU A 69 -4.67 -2.48 -5.47
C GLU A 69 -3.40 -1.62 -5.43
N ALA A 70 -2.33 -2.15 -4.85
CA ALA A 70 -1.08 -1.41 -4.72
C ALA A 70 -0.54 -0.90 -6.06
N ALA A 71 -0.62 -1.70 -7.12
CA ALA A 71 -0.13 -1.35 -8.45
C ALA A 71 -0.95 -0.24 -9.15
N ASN A 72 -2.21 -0.01 -8.72
CA ASN A 72 -3.14 0.88 -9.41
C ASN A 72 -3.21 2.29 -8.79
N ARG A 73 -2.51 2.54 -7.69
CA ARG A 73 -2.65 3.79 -6.93
C ARG A 73 -2.33 5.04 -7.75
N VAL A 74 -1.21 5.06 -8.46
CA VAL A 74 -0.83 6.19 -9.32
C VAL A 74 -1.79 6.33 -10.49
N GLU A 75 -2.09 5.24 -11.21
CA GLU A 75 -3.00 5.23 -12.35
C GLU A 75 -4.38 5.78 -12.00
N TYR A 76 -4.93 5.43 -10.84
CA TYR A 76 -6.24 5.88 -10.41
C TYR A 76 -6.31 7.38 -10.13
N LEU A 77 -5.20 7.98 -9.70
CA LEU A 77 -5.08 9.44 -9.61
C LEU A 77 -4.94 10.07 -10.99
N GLU A 78 -4.04 9.57 -11.84
CA GLU A 78 -3.79 10.12 -13.17
C GLU A 78 -5.01 10.07 -14.09
N THR A 79 -5.83 9.04 -13.95
CA THR A 79 -7.06 8.86 -14.76
C THR A 79 -8.28 9.57 -14.17
N GLY A 80 -8.16 10.14 -12.98
CA GLY A 80 -9.30 10.78 -12.28
C GLY A 80 -10.32 9.79 -11.73
N LYS A 81 -9.99 8.50 -11.64
CA LYS A 81 -10.87 7.50 -11.02
C LYS A 81 -11.05 7.76 -9.53
N VAL A 82 -10.02 8.30 -8.88
CA VAL A 82 -10.06 8.79 -7.52
C VAL A 82 -9.49 10.21 -7.44
N ASP A 83 -9.90 10.95 -6.41
CA ASP A 83 -9.38 12.29 -6.13
C ASP A 83 -8.23 12.25 -5.13
N LEU A 84 -8.18 11.21 -4.31
CA LEU A 84 -7.23 11.05 -3.21
C LEU A 84 -6.92 9.57 -3.02
N ILE A 85 -5.67 9.26 -2.70
CA ILE A 85 -5.22 7.95 -2.26
C ILE A 85 -4.94 8.00 -0.75
N LEU A 86 -5.62 7.12 -0.01
CA LEU A 86 -5.38 6.76 1.39
C LEU A 86 -5.19 5.24 1.48
N ALA A 87 -4.05 4.76 1.01
CA ALA A 87 -3.78 3.33 0.86
C ALA A 87 -2.32 3.01 1.22
N ASN A 88 -1.87 3.40 2.42
CA ASN A 88 -0.49 3.19 2.89
C ASN A 88 0.54 3.56 1.81
N PHE A 89 0.38 4.74 1.22
CA PHE A 89 1.15 5.13 0.05
C PHE A 89 2.47 5.75 0.46
N THR A 90 3.54 4.96 0.36
CA THR A 90 4.89 5.38 0.74
C THR A 90 5.39 6.47 -0.19
N VAL A 91 5.94 7.54 0.40
CA VAL A 91 6.59 8.62 -0.34
C VAL A 91 7.90 8.12 -0.91
N THR A 92 8.01 8.11 -2.23
CA THR A 92 9.24 7.79 -2.95
C THR A 92 9.52 8.86 -4.01
N PRO A 93 10.80 9.09 -4.38
CA PRO A 93 11.12 10.04 -5.45
C PRO A 93 10.40 9.73 -6.77
N GLU A 94 10.34 8.45 -7.15
CA GLU A 94 9.65 8.01 -8.37
C GLU A 94 8.15 8.36 -8.34
N ARG A 95 7.48 8.07 -7.22
CA ARG A 95 6.05 8.39 -7.07
C ARG A 95 5.80 9.90 -7.03
N ALA A 96 6.71 10.67 -6.43
CA ALA A 96 6.62 12.13 -6.36
C ALA A 96 6.78 12.82 -7.72
N GLU A 97 7.26 12.12 -8.75
CA GLU A 97 7.25 12.61 -10.13
C GLU A 97 5.85 12.56 -10.77
N ALA A 98 4.99 11.69 -10.27
CA ALA A 98 3.66 11.42 -10.85
C ALA A 98 2.50 12.01 -10.03
N VAL A 99 2.68 12.17 -8.72
CA VAL A 99 1.62 12.60 -7.79
C VAL A 99 2.17 13.60 -6.77
N ASP A 100 1.28 14.39 -6.19
CA ASP A 100 1.59 15.28 -5.07
C ASP A 100 1.24 14.59 -3.75
N PHE A 101 2.20 14.58 -2.82
CA PHE A 101 2.01 14.07 -1.48
C PHE A 101 1.64 15.18 -0.49
N ALA A 102 0.65 14.89 0.35
CA ALA A 102 0.35 15.69 1.53
C ALA A 102 1.37 15.40 2.66
N LEU A 103 1.16 15.98 3.84
CA LEU A 103 2.01 15.71 5.00
C LEU A 103 1.97 14.23 5.40
N PRO A 104 3.13 13.62 5.66
CA PRO A 104 3.19 12.24 6.13
C PRO A 104 2.49 12.05 7.48
N TYR A 105 1.85 10.90 7.65
CA TYR A 105 1.18 10.54 8.91
C TYR A 105 1.77 9.30 9.59
N MET A 106 2.72 8.59 8.93
CA MET A 106 3.31 7.36 9.48
C MET A 106 4.72 7.16 8.94
N ASN A 107 5.62 6.65 9.79
CA ASN A 107 6.91 6.12 9.36
C ASN A 107 6.77 4.63 9.05
N VAL A 108 7.55 4.15 8.08
CA VAL A 108 7.50 2.79 7.60
C VAL A 108 8.90 2.29 7.20
N GLY A 109 9.13 1.00 7.38
CA GLY A 109 10.25 0.25 6.84
C GLY A 109 9.75 -1.04 6.21
N LEU A 110 10.64 -1.89 5.74
CA LEU A 110 10.32 -3.22 5.24
C LEU A 110 10.65 -4.29 6.27
N GLY A 111 9.73 -5.24 6.45
CA GLY A 111 9.90 -6.39 7.32
C GLY A 111 9.64 -7.71 6.57
N VAL A 112 10.10 -8.80 7.16
CA VAL A 112 9.92 -10.17 6.63
C VAL A 112 9.25 -11.03 7.69
N ILE A 113 8.13 -11.65 7.30
CA ILE A 113 7.37 -12.58 8.14
C ILE A 113 7.42 -13.99 7.56
N SER A 114 7.49 -14.97 8.42
CA SER A 114 7.49 -16.39 8.07
C SER A 114 6.84 -17.23 9.17
N PRO A 115 6.56 -18.52 8.92
CA PRO A 115 6.21 -19.43 10.00
C PRO A 115 7.30 -19.47 11.08
N GLU A 116 6.92 -19.58 12.36
CA GLU A 116 7.86 -19.63 13.49
C GLU A 116 8.84 -20.80 13.39
N ASN A 117 8.40 -21.95 12.91
CA ASN A 117 9.23 -23.13 12.73
C ASN A 117 10.25 -23.01 11.58
N ASN A 118 10.12 -21.97 10.75
CA ASN A 118 11.03 -21.62 9.68
C ASN A 118 11.34 -20.11 9.72
N LYS A 119 11.66 -19.60 10.90
CA LYS A 119 11.97 -18.20 11.10
C LYS A 119 13.08 -17.72 10.17
N ILE A 120 12.83 -16.62 9.47
CA ILE A 120 13.80 -15.93 8.63
C ILE A 120 14.30 -14.70 9.37
N ASP A 121 15.52 -14.73 9.84
CA ASP A 121 16.18 -13.62 10.56
C ASP A 121 17.31 -12.97 9.75
N SER A 122 17.63 -13.54 8.58
CA SER A 122 18.57 -12.99 7.59
C SER A 122 18.17 -13.48 6.19
N LEU A 123 18.39 -12.67 5.18
CA LEU A 123 18.22 -13.03 3.77
C LEU A 123 19.49 -13.53 3.11
N ASP A 124 20.64 -13.47 3.82
CA ASP A 124 21.95 -13.80 3.25
C ASP A 124 22.10 -15.29 2.91
N ASN A 125 21.40 -16.16 3.65
CA ASN A 125 21.43 -17.61 3.45
C ASN A 125 20.12 -18.15 2.86
N TRP A 126 19.47 -17.36 2.01
CA TRP A 126 18.22 -17.76 1.37
C TRP A 126 18.42 -18.99 0.48
N ASN A 127 17.56 -20.01 0.65
CA ASN A 127 17.60 -21.19 -0.20
C ASN A 127 17.10 -20.81 -1.62
N PRO A 128 17.89 -21.03 -2.68
CA PRO A 128 17.51 -20.63 -4.04
C PRO A 128 16.27 -21.35 -4.60
N ASN A 129 15.82 -22.42 -3.95
CA ASN A 129 14.58 -23.11 -4.33
C ASN A 129 13.33 -22.53 -3.65
N ASP A 130 13.49 -21.71 -2.62
CA ASP A 130 12.39 -21.04 -1.94
C ASP A 130 11.98 -19.74 -2.65
N GLU A 131 10.73 -19.34 -2.47
CA GLU A 131 10.18 -18.11 -3.02
C GLU A 131 9.74 -17.15 -1.92
N MET A 132 10.03 -15.87 -2.15
CA MET A 132 9.59 -14.76 -1.30
C MET A 132 8.30 -14.19 -1.87
N ILE A 133 7.25 -14.14 -1.06
CA ILE A 133 5.98 -13.50 -1.42
C ILE A 133 6.15 -11.99 -1.43
N ILE A 134 5.70 -11.34 -2.48
CA ILE A 134 5.57 -9.88 -2.57
C ILE A 134 4.24 -9.50 -3.19
N ILE A 135 3.86 -8.23 -2.99
CA ILE A 135 2.72 -7.62 -3.67
C ILE A 135 3.25 -6.63 -4.70
N SER A 136 2.78 -6.78 -5.94
CA SER A 136 3.15 -5.88 -7.04
C SER A 136 2.77 -4.43 -6.74
N GLY A 137 3.66 -3.49 -7.06
CA GLY A 137 3.42 -2.06 -6.83
C GLY A 137 3.71 -1.57 -5.42
N THR A 138 4.26 -2.42 -4.54
CA THR A 138 4.79 -2.03 -3.23
C THR A 138 6.27 -1.66 -3.32
N THR A 139 6.79 -0.96 -2.32
CA THR A 139 8.22 -0.62 -2.24
C THR A 139 9.12 -1.85 -2.03
N ALA A 140 8.55 -2.96 -1.56
CA ALA A 140 9.26 -4.23 -1.37
C ALA A 140 9.78 -4.79 -2.70
N GLU A 141 9.02 -4.66 -3.79
CA GLU A 141 9.42 -5.21 -5.08
C GLU A 141 10.73 -4.62 -5.61
N PRO A 142 10.87 -3.30 -5.85
CA PRO A 142 12.12 -2.73 -6.32
C PRO A 142 13.27 -2.91 -5.33
N TYR A 143 12.99 -2.90 -4.04
CA TYR A 143 14.01 -3.16 -3.02
C TYR A 143 14.60 -4.57 -3.14
N MET A 144 13.76 -5.59 -3.26
CA MET A 144 14.21 -6.98 -3.41
C MET A 144 14.96 -7.21 -4.72
N ILE A 145 14.46 -6.67 -5.83
CA ILE A 145 15.10 -6.79 -7.14
C ILE A 145 16.51 -6.17 -7.10
N LYS A 146 16.67 -5.02 -6.44
CA LYS A 146 17.94 -4.31 -6.35
C LYS A 146 18.93 -4.98 -5.42
N ASN A 147 18.50 -5.37 -4.21
CA ASN A 147 19.38 -5.79 -3.13
C ASN A 147 19.54 -7.31 -3.02
N TYR A 148 18.54 -8.08 -3.47
CA TYR A 148 18.51 -9.54 -3.40
C TYR A 148 18.05 -10.17 -4.72
N PRO A 149 18.75 -9.90 -5.84
CA PRO A 149 18.30 -10.30 -7.19
C PRO A 149 18.23 -11.82 -7.39
N ASN A 150 18.91 -12.60 -6.54
CA ASN A 150 18.91 -14.07 -6.62
C ASN A 150 17.74 -14.74 -5.89
N ILE A 151 16.97 -13.97 -5.11
CA ILE A 151 15.78 -14.48 -4.44
C ILE A 151 14.62 -14.50 -5.43
N LYS A 152 14.03 -15.68 -5.64
CA LYS A 152 12.83 -15.81 -6.48
C LYS A 152 11.65 -15.15 -5.80
N LEU A 153 10.96 -14.29 -6.52
CA LEU A 153 9.78 -13.57 -6.05
C LEU A 153 8.50 -14.25 -6.55
N GLN A 154 7.57 -14.47 -5.62
CA GLN A 154 6.21 -14.91 -5.92
C GLN A 154 5.29 -13.70 -5.78
N LYS A 155 4.81 -13.18 -6.93
CA LYS A 155 4.10 -11.90 -6.99
C LYS A 155 2.59 -12.08 -6.94
N TYR A 156 1.94 -11.28 -6.10
CA TYR A 156 0.49 -11.19 -6.00
C TYR A 156 0.02 -9.75 -6.19
N ASP A 157 -1.21 -9.58 -6.65
CA ASP A 157 -1.80 -8.25 -6.86
C ASP A 157 -2.52 -7.73 -5.61
N THR A 158 -3.00 -8.65 -4.75
CA THR A 158 -3.80 -8.30 -3.57
C THR A 158 -3.16 -8.77 -2.27
N TYR A 159 -3.48 -8.06 -1.18
CA TYR A 159 -3.09 -8.48 0.17
C TYR A 159 -3.76 -9.81 0.57
N ALA A 160 -5.03 -10.00 0.18
CA ALA A 160 -5.75 -11.23 0.44
C ALA A 160 -5.02 -12.45 -0.15
N ASN A 161 -4.60 -12.38 -1.41
CA ASN A 161 -3.90 -13.49 -2.08
C ASN A 161 -2.50 -13.73 -1.51
N ALA A 162 -1.76 -12.67 -1.19
CA ALA A 162 -0.43 -12.79 -0.57
C ALA A 162 -0.52 -13.45 0.83
N LYS A 163 -1.47 -13.04 1.65
CA LYS A 163 -1.73 -13.63 2.97
C LYS A 163 -2.11 -15.10 2.87
N ASN A 164 -2.99 -15.45 1.94
CA ASN A 164 -3.39 -16.84 1.69
C ASN A 164 -2.19 -17.68 1.22
N ALA A 165 -1.32 -17.15 0.38
CA ALA A 165 -0.10 -17.84 -0.06
C ALA A 165 0.86 -18.14 1.11
N LEU A 166 1.00 -17.20 2.05
CA LEU A 166 1.78 -17.43 3.27
C LEU A 166 1.13 -18.51 4.16
N LEU A 167 -0.18 -18.41 4.37
CA LEU A 167 -0.94 -19.35 5.23
C LEU A 167 -0.95 -20.78 4.69
N ASN A 168 -1.01 -20.96 3.38
CA ASN A 168 -1.02 -22.30 2.76
C ASN A 168 0.38 -22.84 2.40
N GLY A 169 1.44 -22.08 2.71
CA GLY A 169 2.82 -22.50 2.46
C GLY A 169 3.29 -22.43 1.00
N SER A 170 2.58 -21.70 0.13
CA SER A 170 2.98 -21.53 -1.28
C SER A 170 4.29 -20.75 -1.42
N GLY A 171 4.54 -19.80 -0.53
CA GLY A 171 5.80 -19.07 -0.41
C GLY A 171 6.43 -19.26 0.96
N LYS A 172 7.75 -19.14 1.03
CA LYS A 172 8.53 -19.36 2.24
C LYS A 172 8.33 -18.28 3.30
N ALA A 173 8.29 -17.04 2.85
CA ALA A 173 8.16 -15.85 3.66
C ALA A 173 7.51 -14.74 2.84
N TRP A 174 7.11 -13.68 3.49
CA TRP A 174 6.51 -12.51 2.86
C TRP A 174 7.22 -11.24 3.31
N VAL A 175 7.62 -10.39 2.35
CA VAL A 175 8.21 -9.08 2.59
C VAL A 175 7.22 -7.99 2.21
N ASN A 176 6.97 -7.09 3.16
CA ASN A 176 6.07 -5.94 2.99
C ASN A 176 6.40 -4.85 4.01
N ASP A 177 5.63 -3.76 4.01
CA ASP A 177 5.74 -2.76 5.05
C ASP A 177 5.76 -3.44 6.43
N ASN A 178 6.68 -3.03 7.29
CA ASN A 178 6.84 -3.66 8.60
C ASN A 178 5.58 -3.51 9.47
N THR A 179 4.84 -2.43 9.31
CA THR A 179 3.55 -2.22 9.99
C THR A 179 2.53 -3.30 9.63
N GLU A 180 2.49 -3.73 8.36
CA GLU A 180 1.58 -4.77 7.89
C GLU A 180 1.98 -6.15 8.38
N VAL A 181 3.25 -6.54 8.23
CA VAL A 181 3.70 -7.88 8.64
C VAL A 181 3.65 -8.05 10.17
N LEU A 182 3.90 -6.99 10.94
CA LEU A 182 3.72 -7.00 12.39
C LEU A 182 2.24 -7.15 12.79
N ALA A 183 1.33 -6.45 12.10
CA ALA A 183 -0.11 -6.61 12.32
C ALA A 183 -0.58 -8.02 11.98
N PHE A 184 -0.08 -8.61 10.89
CA PHE A 184 -0.40 -9.98 10.51
C PHE A 184 0.09 -10.99 11.56
N ALA A 185 1.32 -10.87 12.05
CA ALA A 185 1.86 -11.74 13.09
C ALA A 185 1.03 -11.67 14.38
N LYS A 186 0.58 -10.48 14.75
CA LYS A 186 -0.27 -10.29 15.93
C LYS A 186 -1.61 -11.02 15.83
N SER A 187 -2.17 -11.09 14.63
CA SER A 187 -3.48 -11.71 14.38
C SER A 187 -3.40 -13.18 13.99
N ASN A 188 -2.21 -13.71 13.70
CA ASN A 188 -2.01 -15.07 13.23
C ASN A 188 -0.92 -15.77 14.06
N PRO A 189 -1.29 -16.42 15.18
CA PRO A 189 -0.36 -17.24 15.96
C PRO A 189 0.35 -18.28 15.09
N GLY A 190 1.64 -18.50 15.34
CA GLY A 190 2.48 -19.41 14.55
C GLY A 190 3.28 -18.74 13.44
N TYR A 191 3.15 -17.41 13.31
CA TYR A 191 3.95 -16.58 12.39
C TYR A 191 4.77 -15.56 13.16
N VAL A 192 5.97 -15.28 12.67
CA VAL A 192 6.91 -14.36 13.32
C VAL A 192 7.58 -13.43 12.31
N VAL A 193 7.72 -12.18 12.69
CA VAL A 193 8.54 -11.22 11.95
C VAL A 193 9.98 -11.39 12.41
N GLY A 194 10.75 -12.14 11.64
CA GLY A 194 12.16 -12.40 11.94
C GLY A 194 13.07 -11.23 11.57
N ILE A 195 12.67 -10.41 10.60
CA ILE A 195 13.33 -9.16 10.22
C ILE A 195 12.27 -8.07 10.27
N ASP A 196 12.40 -7.13 11.21
CA ASP A 196 11.45 -6.03 11.39
C ASP A 196 11.88 -4.75 10.66
N ASP A 197 13.13 -4.66 10.21
CA ASP A 197 13.67 -3.53 9.48
C ASP A 197 14.80 -4.00 8.54
N LEU A 198 14.58 -3.89 7.24
CA LEU A 198 15.60 -4.14 6.20
C LEU A 198 16.49 -2.91 5.94
N GLY A 199 16.46 -1.89 6.80
CA GLY A 199 17.27 -0.68 6.67
C GLY A 199 16.65 0.42 5.81
N VAL A 200 15.43 0.24 5.32
CA VAL A 200 14.66 1.28 4.61
C VAL A 200 13.86 2.08 5.60
N LYS A 201 13.98 3.41 5.53
CA LYS A 201 13.20 4.35 6.37
C LYS A 201 12.45 5.31 5.45
N ASP A 202 11.17 5.08 5.34
CA ASP A 202 10.27 5.86 4.50
C ASP A 202 9.11 6.43 5.32
N THR A 203 8.29 7.26 4.68
CA THR A 203 7.06 7.80 5.26
C THR A 203 5.87 7.48 4.37
N ILE A 204 4.70 7.39 4.98
CA ILE A 204 3.42 7.22 4.30
C ILE A 204 2.67 8.53 4.35
N ALA A 205 2.11 8.95 3.21
CA ALA A 205 1.32 10.16 3.08
C ALA A 205 0.13 9.96 2.15
N PRO A 206 -0.94 10.77 2.32
CA PRO A 206 -2.01 10.88 1.32
C PRO A 206 -1.43 11.44 0.02
N ALA A 207 -1.99 11.03 -1.13
CA ALA A 207 -1.58 11.51 -2.44
C ALA A 207 -2.76 11.99 -3.28
N VAL A 208 -2.52 13.05 -4.04
CA VAL A 208 -3.47 13.66 -4.99
C VAL A 208 -2.86 13.81 -6.36
#